data_4c543a7ab06af8becfa28c4928a4bb0b
#
_entry.id   4c543a7ab06af8becfa28c4928a4bb0b
#
_cell.length_a   1.000
_cell.length_b   1.000
_cell.length_c   1.000
_cell.angle_alpha   90.00
_cell.angle_beta   90.00
_cell.angle_gamma   90.00
#
_symmetry.space_group_name_H-M   'P 1'
#
loop_
_entity.id
_entity.type
_entity.pdbx_description
1 polymer ?
#
loop_
_entity_poly.entity_id
_entity_poly.type
_entity_poly.pdbx_seq_one_letter_code
_entity_poly.pdbx_strand_id
1 'polypeptide(L)'
;HLRGVFSHDGDSYSAKDIETARRKSVIAQERTLKFAKMCRENGFDISIVGIGSTPSLANDSDILEGITEIRPRTYPFMDAFQDNAMNHTWNCNAFVLATVMSKPTEERVILDVGAKGLTMQSRSEGICAVEGLGNLIDYPDTHIDLMYDEHAIIYNKKFHDSVKVGDKVRIVPVHICPVVNLYDRMYLIDEKGDVEKELTIACRGKLQ
;
A
#
# COMPACT_ATOMS: atom_id res chain seq x y z
N HIS A 1 -22.07 -14.24 18.39
CA HIS A 1 -21.99 -13.21 19.46
C HIS A 1 -21.21 -12.00 18.96
N LEU A 2 -21.81 -10.81 19.07
CA LEU A 2 -21.12 -9.54 18.80
C LEU A 2 -20.20 -9.22 19.97
N ARG A 3 -18.89 -9.08 19.73
CA ARG A 3 -17.89 -8.86 20.78
C ARG A 3 -17.19 -7.51 20.67
N GLY A 4 -17.32 -6.83 19.56
CA GLY A 4 -16.61 -5.60 19.34
C GLY A 4 -17.14 -4.75 18.20
N VAL A 5 -16.60 -3.55 18.14
CA VAL A 5 -16.78 -2.61 17.03
C VAL A 5 -15.42 -2.24 16.47
N PHE A 6 -15.37 -1.95 15.19
CA PHE A 6 -14.14 -1.57 14.51
C PHE A 6 -14.41 -0.44 13.52
N SER A 7 -13.50 0.50 13.42
CA SER A 7 -13.52 1.50 12.37
C SER A 7 -12.16 1.63 11.67
N HIS A 8 -12.21 2.09 10.43
CA HIS A 8 -11.05 2.45 9.63
C HIS A 8 -11.14 3.92 9.25
N ASP A 9 -10.15 4.71 9.61
CA ASP A 9 -10.09 6.15 9.32
C ASP A 9 -9.57 6.44 7.90
N GLY A 10 -10.21 5.84 6.89
CA GLY A 10 -9.81 5.98 5.48
C GLY A 10 -9.73 7.44 4.98
N ASP A 11 -10.40 8.35 5.67
CA ASP A 11 -10.34 9.78 5.40
C ASP A 11 -8.95 10.41 5.70
N SER A 12 -8.14 9.77 6.54
CA SER A 12 -6.75 10.20 6.84
C SER A 12 -5.84 10.14 5.61
N TYR A 13 -6.09 9.23 4.67
CA TYR A 13 -5.28 9.06 3.45
C TYR A 13 -5.29 10.30 2.53
N SER A 14 -6.41 11.02 2.51
CA SER A 14 -6.57 12.26 1.74
C SER A 14 -6.35 13.53 2.56
N ALA A 15 -5.79 13.41 3.76
CA ALA A 15 -5.42 14.58 4.56
C ALA A 15 -4.33 15.39 3.84
N LYS A 16 -4.43 16.71 3.93
CA LYS A 16 -3.45 17.61 3.29
C LYS A 16 -2.05 17.56 3.92
N ASP A 17 -1.97 17.15 5.19
CA ASP A 17 -0.76 17.05 6.00
C ASP A 17 -0.93 16.03 7.13
N ILE A 18 0.18 15.67 7.76
CA ILE A 18 0.23 14.68 8.86
C ILE A 18 -0.60 15.12 10.08
N GLU A 19 -0.58 16.41 10.42
CA GLU A 19 -1.37 16.93 11.55
C GLU A 19 -2.87 16.76 11.29
N THR A 20 -3.32 17.06 10.07
CA THR A 20 -4.71 16.83 9.65
C THR A 20 -5.06 15.34 9.69
N ALA A 21 -4.13 14.44 9.29
CA ALA A 21 -4.35 13.00 9.38
C ALA A 21 -4.51 12.53 10.83
N ARG A 22 -3.66 12.97 11.74
CA ARG A 22 -3.76 12.71 13.19
C ARG A 22 -5.10 13.15 13.75
N ARG A 23 -5.51 14.39 13.46
CA ARG A 23 -6.80 14.92 13.91
C ARG A 23 -7.99 14.12 13.38
N LYS A 24 -7.97 13.70 12.12
CA LYS A 24 -8.99 12.84 11.52
C LYS A 24 -9.05 11.48 12.21
N SER A 25 -7.90 10.91 12.56
CA SER A 25 -7.81 9.68 13.35
C SER A 25 -8.47 9.82 14.73
N VAL A 26 -8.18 10.88 15.46
CA VAL A 26 -8.80 11.16 16.77
C VAL A 26 -10.33 11.26 16.63
N ILE A 27 -10.84 12.01 15.64
CA ILE A 27 -12.28 12.12 15.38
C ILE A 27 -12.91 10.75 15.07
N ALA A 28 -12.21 9.90 14.31
CA ALA A 28 -12.69 8.55 14.01
C ALA A 28 -12.76 7.68 15.28
N GLN A 29 -11.77 7.79 16.15
CA GLN A 29 -11.74 7.11 17.45
C GLN A 29 -12.89 7.55 18.35
N GLU A 30 -13.14 8.86 18.49
CA GLU A 30 -14.26 9.40 19.26
C GLU A 30 -15.61 8.85 18.78
N ARG A 31 -15.82 8.81 17.45
CA ARG A 31 -17.03 8.23 16.84
C ARG A 31 -17.15 6.75 17.13
N THR A 32 -16.06 5.99 17.08
CA THR A 32 -16.05 4.55 17.37
C THR A 32 -16.35 4.28 18.83
N LEU A 33 -15.76 5.04 19.75
CA LEU A 33 -16.03 4.97 21.18
C LEU A 33 -17.50 5.31 21.50
N LYS A 34 -18.04 6.37 20.87
CA LYS A 34 -19.46 6.72 21.01
C LYS A 34 -20.36 5.58 20.54
N PHE A 35 -20.06 4.97 19.40
CA PHE A 35 -20.84 3.83 18.89
C PHE A 35 -20.73 2.60 19.80
N ALA A 36 -19.53 2.28 20.31
CA ALA A 36 -19.34 1.22 21.28
C ALA A 36 -20.18 1.45 22.57
N LYS A 37 -20.22 2.69 23.07
CA LYS A 37 -21.06 3.08 24.21
C LYS A 37 -22.55 2.83 23.91
N MET A 38 -23.03 3.30 22.77
CA MET A 38 -24.44 3.08 22.35
C MET A 38 -24.78 1.58 22.28
N CYS A 39 -23.89 0.75 21.78
CA CYS A 39 -24.09 -0.69 21.74
C CYS A 39 -24.21 -1.27 23.16
N ARG A 40 -23.33 -0.88 24.08
CA ARG A 40 -23.38 -1.33 25.48
C ARG A 40 -24.67 -0.91 26.18
N GLU A 41 -25.13 0.32 25.98
CA GLU A 41 -26.40 0.84 26.52
C GLU A 41 -27.63 0.08 25.97
N ASN A 42 -27.50 -0.56 24.80
CA ASN A 42 -28.54 -1.42 24.23
C ASN A 42 -28.32 -2.93 24.48
N GLY A 43 -27.52 -3.28 25.51
CA GLY A 43 -27.39 -4.65 25.99
C GLY A 43 -26.37 -5.54 25.22
N PHE A 44 -25.54 -4.96 24.35
CA PHE A 44 -24.48 -5.72 23.69
C PHE A 44 -23.20 -5.73 24.52
N ASP A 45 -22.59 -6.90 24.67
CA ASP A 45 -21.29 -7.06 25.35
C ASP A 45 -20.15 -6.68 24.41
N ILE A 46 -19.82 -5.40 24.35
CA ILE A 46 -18.74 -4.84 23.54
C ILE A 46 -17.48 -4.73 24.39
N SER A 47 -16.60 -5.71 24.31
CA SER A 47 -15.29 -5.75 24.95
C SER A 47 -14.16 -5.23 24.06
N ILE A 48 -14.32 -5.27 22.74
CA ILE A 48 -13.31 -4.85 21.77
C ILE A 48 -13.75 -3.56 21.07
N VAL A 49 -12.90 -2.55 21.11
CA VAL A 49 -13.05 -1.30 20.35
C VAL A 49 -11.77 -1.12 19.53
N GLY A 50 -11.86 -1.49 18.25
CA GLY A 50 -10.74 -1.51 17.33
C GLY A 50 -10.70 -0.30 16.40
N ILE A 51 -9.51 0.14 16.08
CA ILE A 51 -9.24 1.13 15.05
C ILE A 51 -8.15 0.63 14.09
N GLY A 52 -8.12 1.15 12.88
CA GLY A 52 -7.07 0.81 11.94
C GLY A 52 -6.88 1.86 10.87
N SER A 53 -5.65 2.13 10.59
CA SER A 53 -5.15 2.89 9.44
C SER A 53 -3.63 2.96 9.58
N THR A 54 -2.89 2.57 8.58
CA THR A 54 -1.43 2.65 8.66
C THR A 54 -0.95 4.10 8.68
N PRO A 55 -1.45 5.04 7.83
CA PRO A 55 -0.91 6.40 7.79
C PRO A 55 -1.01 7.15 9.11
N SER A 56 -2.16 7.07 9.78
CA SER A 56 -2.35 7.79 11.04
C SER A 56 -1.58 7.15 12.18
N LEU A 57 -1.64 5.82 12.32
CA LEU A 57 -0.97 5.09 13.40
C LEU A 57 0.55 5.15 13.28
N ALA A 58 1.10 5.04 12.08
CA ALA A 58 2.53 5.13 11.85
C ALA A 58 3.08 6.56 11.93
N ASN A 59 2.21 7.57 11.88
CA ASN A 59 2.54 8.97 12.12
C ASN A 59 2.18 9.42 13.55
N ASP A 60 2.24 8.53 14.53
CA ASP A 60 2.08 8.84 15.97
C ASP A 60 0.74 9.54 16.30
N SER A 61 -0.36 9.09 15.73
CA SER A 61 -1.69 9.54 16.18
C SER A 61 -1.95 9.08 17.61
N ASP A 62 -2.47 9.97 18.42
CA ASP A 62 -2.88 9.64 19.78
C ASP A 62 -3.90 8.50 19.78
N ILE A 63 -3.78 7.60 20.75
CA ILE A 63 -4.74 6.53 21.00
C ILE A 63 -5.57 6.93 22.23
N LEU A 64 -6.88 7.10 22.01
CA LEU A 64 -7.79 7.53 23.06
C LEU A 64 -8.05 6.41 24.07
N GLU A 65 -8.28 6.79 25.32
CA GLU A 65 -8.73 5.86 26.35
C GLU A 65 -10.03 5.16 25.94
N GLY A 66 -10.07 3.84 26.14
CA GLY A 66 -11.19 3.00 25.71
C GLY A 66 -10.99 2.32 24.34
N ILE A 67 -10.00 2.70 23.56
CA ILE A 67 -9.54 1.90 22.40
C ILE A 67 -8.77 0.70 22.97
N THR A 68 -9.13 -0.51 22.54
CA THR A 68 -8.55 -1.76 23.04
C THR A 68 -7.71 -2.51 22.02
N GLU A 69 -7.81 -2.14 20.75
CA GLU A 69 -7.14 -2.83 19.65
C GLU A 69 -6.80 -1.87 18.51
N ILE A 70 -5.60 -2.02 17.93
CA ILE A 70 -5.18 -1.34 16.71
C ILE A 70 -4.91 -2.35 15.59
N ARG A 71 -5.28 -2.01 14.35
CA ARG A 71 -5.14 -2.88 13.17
C ARG A 71 -4.45 -2.16 12.00
N PRO A 72 -3.16 -1.79 12.11
CA PRO A 72 -2.40 -1.35 10.97
C PRO A 72 -2.20 -2.56 10.04
N ARG A 73 -2.47 -2.41 8.74
CA ARG A 73 -2.43 -3.55 7.82
C ARG A 73 -1.23 -3.55 6.89
N THR A 74 -0.90 -2.39 6.33
CA THR A 74 0.10 -2.27 5.26
C THR A 74 1.53 -2.29 5.79
N TYR A 75 1.75 -2.00 7.07
CA TYR A 75 3.06 -1.78 7.68
C TYR A 75 4.11 -2.90 7.47
N PRO A 76 3.77 -4.21 7.33
CA PRO A 76 4.79 -5.23 7.14
C PRO A 76 5.50 -5.15 5.80
N PHE A 77 4.82 -4.66 4.77
CA PHE A 77 5.34 -4.56 3.40
C PHE A 77 5.60 -3.13 2.98
N MET A 78 4.78 -2.19 3.44
CA MET A 78 4.65 -0.84 2.92
C MET A 78 4.31 -0.84 1.42
N ASP A 79 4.08 0.33 0.86
CA ASP A 79 3.80 0.56 -0.55
C ASP A 79 4.02 2.06 -0.85
N ALA A 80 3.90 2.47 -2.10
CA ALA A 80 4.16 3.85 -2.46
C ALA A 80 3.20 4.84 -1.78
N PHE A 81 1.94 4.47 -1.50
CA PHE A 81 1.02 5.31 -0.73
C PHE A 81 1.51 5.54 0.70
N GLN A 82 2.00 4.47 1.35
CA GLN A 82 2.45 4.56 2.74
C GLN A 82 3.81 5.21 2.84
N ASP A 83 4.73 4.92 1.92
CA ASP A 83 6.04 5.54 1.87
C ASP A 83 5.93 7.07 1.76
N ASN A 84 5.03 7.56 0.90
CA ASN A 84 4.77 8.99 0.79
C ASN A 84 4.15 9.57 2.07
N ALA A 85 3.17 8.86 2.67
CA ALA A 85 2.56 9.27 3.94
C ALA A 85 3.55 9.32 5.11
N MET A 86 4.62 8.50 5.05
CA MET A 86 5.71 8.46 6.04
C MET A 86 6.88 9.37 5.67
N ASN A 87 6.72 10.22 4.66
CA ASN A 87 7.78 11.11 4.18
C ASN A 87 9.09 10.36 3.87
N HIS A 88 8.98 9.17 3.25
CA HIS A 88 10.08 8.28 2.85
C HIS A 88 11.00 7.83 4.02
N THR A 89 10.44 7.75 5.22
CA THR A 89 11.20 7.29 6.40
C THR A 89 11.13 5.78 6.64
N TRP A 90 10.26 5.08 5.92
CA TRP A 90 10.08 3.64 6.00
C TRP A 90 10.41 2.97 4.67
N ASN A 91 11.02 1.79 4.72
CA ASN A 91 11.34 1.03 3.52
C ASN A 91 10.12 0.23 3.03
N CYS A 92 9.89 0.26 1.73
CA CYS A 92 8.99 -0.70 1.08
C CYS A 92 9.71 -2.05 0.98
N ASN A 93 9.18 -3.06 1.67
CA ASN A 93 9.79 -4.39 1.80
C ASN A 93 9.24 -5.40 0.79
N ALA A 94 8.31 -4.99 -0.07
CA ALA A 94 7.72 -5.84 -1.09
C ALA A 94 7.71 -5.14 -2.45
N PHE A 95 7.99 -5.90 -3.49
CA PHE A 95 7.98 -5.40 -4.87
C PHE A 95 7.52 -6.48 -5.85
N VAL A 96 7.10 -6.05 -7.02
CA VAL A 96 6.87 -6.92 -8.16
C VAL A 96 8.08 -6.87 -9.08
N LEU A 97 8.62 -8.03 -9.44
CA LEU A 97 9.72 -8.15 -10.39
C LEU A 97 9.16 -8.19 -11.81
N ALA A 98 9.59 -7.27 -12.65
CA ALA A 98 9.19 -7.20 -14.06
C ALA A 98 10.41 -7.23 -14.98
N THR A 99 10.15 -7.51 -16.27
CA THR A 99 11.17 -7.54 -17.31
C THR A 99 10.94 -6.41 -18.31
N VAL A 100 12.01 -5.76 -18.74
CA VAL A 100 11.98 -4.84 -19.88
C VAL A 100 11.74 -5.63 -21.16
N MET A 101 10.54 -5.48 -21.76
CA MET A 101 10.13 -6.22 -22.96
C MET A 101 10.56 -5.54 -24.25
N SER A 102 10.45 -4.23 -24.30
CA SER A 102 10.83 -3.47 -25.50
C SER A 102 11.10 -2.01 -25.21
N LYS A 103 11.79 -1.37 -26.15
CA LYS A 103 12.16 0.05 -26.15
C LYS A 103 11.83 0.64 -27.54
N PRO A 104 10.54 0.87 -27.85
CA PRO A 104 10.11 1.17 -29.22
C PRO A 104 10.38 2.61 -29.68
N THR A 105 10.67 3.52 -28.77
CA THR A 105 11.03 4.92 -29.06
C THR A 105 12.23 5.32 -28.18
N GLU A 106 12.71 6.55 -28.30
CA GLU A 106 13.88 7.05 -27.58
C GLU A 106 13.68 7.22 -26.05
N GLU A 107 12.43 7.20 -25.57
CA GLU A 107 12.11 7.42 -24.15
C GLU A 107 11.13 6.38 -23.59
N ARG A 108 10.48 5.59 -24.46
CA ARG A 108 9.45 4.65 -24.03
C ARG A 108 10.02 3.28 -23.75
N VAL A 109 9.75 2.77 -22.54
CA VAL A 109 10.08 1.41 -22.10
C VAL A 109 8.78 0.67 -21.80
N ILE A 110 8.68 -0.59 -22.23
CA ILE A 110 7.53 -1.46 -21.97
C ILE A 110 7.98 -2.61 -21.07
N LEU A 111 7.21 -2.87 -20.01
CA LEU A 111 7.41 -3.95 -19.06
C LEU A 111 6.38 -5.07 -19.25
N ASP A 112 6.72 -6.30 -18.86
CA ASP A 112 5.88 -7.51 -18.91
C ASP A 112 4.89 -7.64 -17.73
N VAL A 113 4.53 -6.55 -17.10
CA VAL A 113 3.57 -6.49 -16.00
C VAL A 113 2.54 -5.42 -16.28
N GLY A 114 1.28 -5.73 -16.04
CA GLY A 114 0.16 -4.81 -16.15
C GLY A 114 -0.79 -4.95 -14.98
N ALA A 115 -2.04 -4.55 -15.18
CA ALA A 115 -3.09 -4.54 -14.16
C ALA A 115 -3.35 -5.93 -13.55
N LYS A 116 -3.06 -7.01 -14.27
CA LYS A 116 -3.16 -8.39 -13.76
C LYS A 116 -2.04 -8.78 -12.79
N GLY A 117 -0.97 -8.01 -12.71
CA GLY A 117 0.14 -8.20 -11.77
C GLY A 117 0.34 -7.03 -10.82
N LEU A 118 -0.25 -5.86 -11.15
CA LEU A 118 -0.26 -4.66 -10.33
C LEU A 118 -1.70 -4.13 -10.19
N THR A 119 -1.92 -3.17 -9.32
CA THR A 119 -3.22 -2.50 -9.19
C THR A 119 -3.31 -1.29 -10.11
N MET A 120 -4.53 -0.99 -10.60
CA MET A 120 -4.84 0.27 -11.28
C MET A 120 -5.21 1.41 -10.34
N GLN A 121 -5.09 1.19 -9.03
CA GLN A 121 -5.36 2.25 -8.07
C GLN A 121 -4.36 3.38 -8.22
N SER A 122 -4.86 4.59 -8.12
CA SER A 122 -4.06 5.81 -8.08
C SER A 122 -4.62 6.76 -7.02
N ARG A 123 -3.81 7.66 -6.54
CA ARG A 123 -4.22 8.71 -5.60
C ARG A 123 -3.41 9.97 -5.90
N SER A 124 -4.11 11.02 -6.29
CA SER A 124 -3.49 12.29 -6.69
C SER A 124 -3.49 13.35 -5.60
N GLU A 125 -4.13 13.08 -4.44
CA GLU A 125 -4.30 14.07 -3.38
C GLU A 125 -4.01 13.49 -2.00
N GLY A 126 -3.60 14.36 -1.09
CA GLY A 126 -3.34 14.05 0.32
C GLY A 126 -1.98 13.42 0.58
N ILE A 127 -1.73 13.07 1.85
CA ILE A 127 -0.43 12.53 2.30
C ILE A 127 -0.05 11.20 1.62
N CYS A 128 -1.02 10.47 1.10
CA CYS A 128 -0.81 9.23 0.35
C CYS A 128 -0.82 9.44 -1.17
N ALA A 129 -0.70 10.68 -1.66
CA ALA A 129 -0.64 10.93 -3.10
C ALA A 129 0.63 10.32 -3.70
N VAL A 130 0.51 9.73 -4.89
CA VAL A 130 1.64 9.13 -5.62
C VAL A 130 1.49 9.44 -7.10
N GLU A 131 2.57 9.83 -7.73
CA GLU A 131 2.64 9.98 -9.17
C GLU A 131 2.75 8.60 -9.84
N GLY A 132 2.01 8.40 -10.92
CA GLY A 132 2.02 7.16 -11.69
C GLY A 132 1.32 5.97 -11.02
N LEU A 133 1.66 4.77 -11.49
CA LEU A 133 1.00 3.50 -11.16
C LEU A 133 1.96 2.47 -10.51
N GLY A 134 3.12 2.91 -10.09
CA GLY A 134 4.15 2.13 -9.41
C GLY A 134 5.53 2.77 -9.57
N ASN A 135 6.36 2.71 -8.52
CA ASN A 135 7.67 3.34 -8.50
C ASN A 135 8.78 2.28 -8.66
N LEU A 136 9.83 2.62 -9.39
CA LEU A 136 10.97 1.70 -9.56
C LEU A 136 11.99 1.91 -8.43
N ILE A 137 12.29 0.86 -7.66
CA ILE A 137 13.19 0.94 -6.50
C ILE A 137 14.60 1.39 -6.92
N ASP A 138 15.12 0.81 -8.00
CA ASP A 138 16.50 1.02 -8.42
C ASP A 138 16.68 2.27 -9.30
N TYR A 139 15.60 2.95 -9.62
CA TYR A 139 15.58 4.12 -10.51
C TYR A 139 14.74 5.22 -9.88
N PRO A 140 15.30 5.97 -8.91
CA PRO A 140 14.63 7.12 -8.29
C PRO A 140 14.06 8.07 -9.35
N ASP A 141 12.92 8.68 -9.08
CA ASP A 141 12.20 9.57 -10.00
C ASP A 141 11.64 8.87 -11.27
N THR A 142 11.50 7.53 -11.23
CA THR A 142 10.90 6.78 -12.32
C THR A 142 9.68 6.01 -11.83
N HIS A 143 8.56 6.22 -12.49
CA HIS A 143 7.28 5.57 -12.21
C HIS A 143 6.65 5.01 -13.49
N ILE A 144 5.65 4.18 -13.33
CA ILE A 144 4.82 3.70 -14.44
C ILE A 144 3.82 4.79 -14.82
N ASP A 145 3.87 5.25 -16.06
CA ASP A 145 2.97 6.29 -16.59
C ASP A 145 1.62 5.73 -17.03
N LEU A 146 1.65 4.60 -17.73
CA LEU A 146 0.45 3.93 -18.26
C LEU A 146 0.49 2.43 -17.97
N MET A 147 -0.70 1.86 -17.76
CA MET A 147 -0.82 0.43 -17.51
C MET A 147 -2.02 -0.14 -18.29
N TYR A 148 -1.80 -1.30 -18.87
CA TYR A 148 -2.81 -2.12 -19.53
C TYR A 148 -2.91 -3.47 -18.83
N ASP A 149 -3.64 -4.43 -19.37
CA ASP A 149 -3.85 -5.73 -18.71
C ASP A 149 -2.53 -6.46 -18.41
N GLU A 150 -1.63 -6.52 -19.39
CA GLU A 150 -0.40 -7.32 -19.36
C GLU A 150 0.89 -6.47 -19.42
N HIS A 151 0.79 -5.18 -19.71
CA HIS A 151 1.94 -4.32 -19.95
C HIS A 151 1.86 -3.00 -19.20
N ALA A 152 2.99 -2.55 -18.68
CA ALA A 152 3.20 -1.20 -18.20
C ALA A 152 4.12 -0.42 -19.14
N ILE A 153 3.91 0.89 -19.22
CA ILE A 153 4.68 1.81 -20.04
C ILE A 153 5.29 2.89 -19.16
N ILE A 154 6.56 3.15 -19.40
CA ILE A 154 7.33 4.22 -18.76
C ILE A 154 7.85 5.16 -19.85
N TYR A 155 7.63 6.45 -19.68
CA TYR A 155 8.18 7.53 -20.52
C TYR A 155 9.26 8.28 -19.75
N ASN A 156 10.47 7.77 -19.75
CA ASN A 156 11.61 8.39 -19.06
C ASN A 156 12.88 8.11 -19.86
N LYS A 157 13.43 9.14 -20.50
CA LYS A 157 14.63 9.01 -21.33
C LYS A 157 15.84 8.53 -20.52
N LYS A 158 16.05 9.02 -19.31
CA LYS A 158 17.17 8.60 -18.45
C LYS A 158 17.08 7.10 -18.09
N PHE A 159 15.89 6.65 -17.73
CA PHE A 159 15.62 5.23 -17.49
C PHE A 159 15.80 4.41 -18.75
N HIS A 160 15.22 4.86 -19.86
CA HIS A 160 15.37 4.21 -21.16
C HIS A 160 16.85 3.98 -21.51
N ASP A 161 17.72 4.98 -21.35
CA ASP A 161 19.11 4.89 -21.70
C ASP A 161 19.93 4.00 -20.72
N SER A 162 19.42 3.76 -19.51
CA SER A 162 20.08 2.96 -18.47
C SER A 162 19.75 1.47 -18.51
N VAL A 163 18.71 1.05 -19.28
CA VAL A 163 18.27 -0.34 -19.32
C VAL A 163 18.29 -0.90 -20.76
N LYS A 164 18.34 -2.21 -20.86
CA LYS A 164 18.20 -2.97 -22.12
C LYS A 164 17.06 -3.98 -22.03
N VAL A 165 16.59 -4.44 -23.18
CA VAL A 165 15.60 -5.52 -23.28
C VAL A 165 16.14 -6.78 -22.57
N GLY A 166 15.33 -7.38 -21.71
CA GLY A 166 15.66 -8.52 -20.86
C GLY A 166 16.09 -8.15 -19.45
N ASP A 167 16.41 -6.88 -19.16
CA ASP A 167 16.74 -6.46 -17.79
C ASP A 167 15.54 -6.61 -16.86
N LYS A 168 15.82 -6.96 -15.61
CA LYS A 168 14.82 -7.04 -14.54
C LYS A 168 14.76 -5.74 -13.76
N VAL A 169 13.54 -5.33 -13.41
CA VAL A 169 13.29 -4.14 -12.61
C VAL A 169 12.34 -4.46 -11.46
N ARG A 170 12.55 -3.80 -10.34
CA ARG A 170 11.76 -3.98 -9.12
C ARG A 170 10.77 -2.82 -8.97
N ILE A 171 9.48 -3.15 -8.88
CA ILE A 171 8.40 -2.16 -8.83
C ILE A 171 7.76 -2.19 -7.45
N VAL A 172 7.82 -1.08 -6.73
CA VAL A 172 6.98 -0.84 -5.55
C VAL A 172 5.58 -0.50 -6.04
N PRO A 173 4.58 -1.32 -5.71
CA PRO A 173 3.21 -1.01 -6.11
C PRO A 173 2.67 0.22 -5.38
N VAL A 174 1.73 0.92 -5.99
CA VAL A 174 1.04 2.04 -5.34
C VAL A 174 0.24 1.57 -4.11
N HIS A 175 -0.35 0.38 -4.16
CA HIS A 175 -1.07 -0.23 -3.04
C HIS A 175 -0.81 -1.74 -2.99
N ILE A 176 -0.09 -2.20 -1.97
CA ILE A 176 0.35 -3.58 -1.85
C ILE A 176 -0.79 -4.58 -1.59
N CYS A 177 -1.85 -4.18 -0.88
CA CYS A 177 -2.90 -5.11 -0.45
C CYS A 177 -3.63 -5.80 -1.62
N PRO A 178 -4.11 -5.08 -2.67
CA PRO A 178 -4.69 -5.76 -3.83
C PRO A 178 -3.64 -6.53 -4.62
N VAL A 179 -2.40 -6.05 -4.69
CA VAL A 179 -1.33 -6.73 -5.44
C VAL A 179 -1.01 -8.10 -4.85
N VAL A 180 -0.86 -8.22 -3.53
CA VAL A 180 -0.67 -9.53 -2.88
C VAL A 180 -1.80 -10.50 -3.24
N ASN A 181 -3.05 -10.03 -3.35
CA ASN A 181 -4.19 -10.87 -3.72
C ASN A 181 -4.20 -11.32 -5.21
N LEU A 182 -3.34 -10.78 -6.06
CA LEU A 182 -3.20 -11.21 -7.46
C LEU A 182 -2.31 -12.46 -7.62
N TYR A 183 -1.48 -12.78 -6.62
CA TYR A 183 -0.49 -13.84 -6.68
C TYR A 183 -0.80 -14.99 -5.73
N ASP A 184 -0.48 -16.23 -6.14
CA ASP A 184 -0.58 -17.42 -5.29
C ASP A 184 0.60 -17.54 -4.32
N ARG A 185 1.75 -16.96 -4.70
CA ARG A 185 3.03 -17.09 -3.99
C ARG A 185 3.79 -15.79 -3.98
N MET A 186 4.67 -15.66 -2.99
CA MET A 186 5.70 -14.63 -2.92
C MET A 186 7.02 -15.27 -2.48
N TYR A 187 8.12 -14.59 -2.71
CA TYR A 187 9.45 -15.07 -2.39
C TYR A 187 10.13 -14.14 -1.40
N LEU A 188 10.65 -14.71 -0.31
CA LEU A 188 11.58 -14.02 0.56
C LEU A 188 12.95 -14.09 -0.10
N ILE A 189 13.59 -12.95 -0.24
CA ILE A 189 14.95 -12.85 -0.80
C ILE A 189 15.90 -12.29 0.24
N ASP A 190 17.17 -12.66 0.14
CA ASP A 190 18.25 -12.10 0.94
C ASP A 190 18.76 -10.75 0.37
N GLU A 191 19.77 -10.18 1.02
CA GLU A 191 20.39 -8.92 0.60
C GLU A 191 21.07 -9.00 -0.79
N LYS A 192 21.39 -10.21 -1.25
CA LYS A 192 22.00 -10.45 -2.58
C LYS A 192 20.94 -10.64 -3.66
N GLY A 193 19.66 -10.78 -3.28
CA GLY A 193 18.56 -11.08 -4.17
C GLY A 193 18.35 -12.58 -4.41
N ASP A 194 19.04 -13.46 -3.67
CA ASP A 194 18.83 -14.90 -3.75
C ASP A 194 17.56 -15.30 -2.99
N VAL A 195 16.80 -16.24 -3.54
CA VAL A 195 15.55 -16.74 -2.93
C VAL A 195 15.88 -17.61 -1.73
N GLU A 196 15.53 -17.15 -0.54
CA GLU A 196 15.63 -17.91 0.70
C GLU A 196 14.42 -18.82 0.93
N LYS A 197 13.22 -18.34 0.59
CA LYS A 197 11.98 -19.05 0.89
C LYS A 197 10.85 -18.68 -0.05
N GLU A 198 10.07 -19.67 -0.46
CA GLU A 198 8.75 -19.48 -1.08
C GLU A 198 7.68 -19.45 0.00
N LEU A 199 6.77 -18.48 -0.09
CA LEU A 199 5.64 -18.27 0.81
C LEU A 199 4.33 -18.38 0.04
N THR A 200 3.40 -19.20 0.50
CA THR A 200 2.05 -19.28 -0.06
C THR A 200 1.19 -18.13 0.48
N ILE A 201 0.46 -17.45 -0.40
CA ILE A 201 -0.51 -16.42 -0.02
C ILE A 201 -1.83 -17.10 0.36
N ALA A 202 -1.97 -17.44 1.63
CA ALA A 202 -3.00 -18.33 2.16
C ALA A 202 -4.44 -17.84 1.94
N CYS A 203 -4.68 -16.53 1.84
CA CYS A 203 -6.01 -15.94 1.72
C CYS A 203 -6.33 -15.41 0.31
N ARG A 204 -5.49 -15.69 -0.67
CA ARG A 204 -5.74 -15.30 -2.05
C ARG A 204 -7.03 -15.93 -2.58
N GLY A 205 -7.90 -15.10 -3.18
CA GLY A 205 -9.16 -15.55 -3.78
C GLY A 205 -10.24 -16.01 -2.80
N LYS A 206 -10.04 -15.81 -1.47
CA LYS A 206 -11.01 -16.19 -0.43
C LYS A 206 -11.92 -15.02 -0.01
N LEU A 207 -12.24 -14.13 -0.94
CA LEU A 207 -13.26 -13.11 -0.76
C LEU A 207 -14.65 -13.77 -0.87
N GLN A 208 -15.52 -13.48 0.10
CA GLN A 208 -16.90 -13.98 0.16
C GLN A 208 -17.88 -12.81 0.27
#